data_34f9599bdd31983ea685b47af9dc189a
#
_entry.id   34f9599bdd31983ea685b47af9dc189a
#
_cell.length_a   1.000
_cell.length_b   1.000
_cell.length_c   1.000
_cell.angle_alpha   90.00
_cell.angle_beta   90.00
_cell.angle_gamma   90.00
#
_symmetry.space_group_name_H-M   'P 1'
#
loop_
_entity.id
_entity.type
_entity.pdbx_description
1 polymer ?
#
loop_
_entity_poly.entity_id
_entity_poly.type
_entity_poly.pdbx_seq_one_letter_code
_entity_poly.pdbx_strand_id
1 'polypeptide(L)'
;MFERVSFEEYQRAWFGEGATPAPEDVQRLHDEWEQIRVPTRATAGSAGYDFYLPRTMDFYPLKNQFFPTGIRCVMDDCPVNVFLALVPKSGLGCKYGMRLLNTMGVVDKDYAHSGNEGHIMCGAAVERELHLKAGEKFMQGILQLFITFADEVKPTAIRDGGFGSTGRS
;
A
#
# COMPACT_ATOMS: atom_id res chain seq x y z
N MET A 1 11.41 4.48 6.30
CA MET A 1 11.93 3.25 5.62
C MET A 1 10.76 2.35 5.25
N PHE A 2 10.85 1.58 4.14
CA PHE A 2 9.86 0.55 3.83
C PHE A 2 10.23 -0.78 4.49
N GLU A 3 9.23 -1.48 5.01
CA GLU A 3 9.35 -2.76 5.69
C GLU A 3 8.21 -3.69 5.29
N ARG A 4 8.38 -4.99 5.46
CA ARG A 4 7.26 -5.91 5.44
C ARG A 4 6.48 -5.77 6.76
N VAL A 5 5.16 -5.88 6.69
CA VAL A 5 4.34 -6.10 7.90
C VAL A 5 4.62 -7.48 8.46
N SER A 6 4.19 -7.77 9.69
CA SER A 6 4.26 -9.12 10.25
C SER A 6 3.47 -10.12 9.39
N PHE A 7 3.81 -11.40 9.50
CA PHE A 7 3.04 -12.43 8.80
C PHE A 7 1.60 -12.51 9.33
N GLU A 8 1.41 -12.30 10.61
CA GLU A 8 0.10 -12.26 11.26
C GLU A 8 -0.79 -11.19 10.66
N GLU A 9 -0.26 -9.97 10.46
CA GLU A 9 -1.00 -8.89 9.81
C GLU A 9 -1.29 -9.21 8.34
N TYR A 10 -0.32 -9.76 7.61
CA TYR A 10 -0.52 -10.13 6.21
C TYR A 10 -1.57 -11.22 6.06
N GLN A 11 -1.54 -12.22 6.93
CA GLN A 11 -2.54 -13.29 6.99
C GLN A 11 -3.94 -12.74 7.30
N ARG A 12 -4.04 -11.85 8.30
CA ARG A 12 -5.29 -11.18 8.65
C ARG A 12 -5.87 -10.38 7.48
N ALA A 13 -5.02 -9.68 6.74
CA ALA A 13 -5.43 -8.87 5.59
C ALA A 13 -5.97 -9.71 4.42
N TRP A 14 -5.48 -10.92 4.21
CA TRP A 14 -5.97 -11.81 3.16
C TRP A 14 -7.20 -12.62 3.54
N PHE A 15 -7.23 -13.18 4.74
CA PHE A 15 -8.30 -14.10 5.16
C PHE A 15 -9.42 -13.42 5.95
N GLY A 16 -9.18 -12.24 6.48
CA GLY A 16 -10.10 -11.55 7.39
C GLY A 16 -9.84 -11.87 8.86
N GLU A 17 -10.34 -11.02 9.73
CA GLU A 17 -10.23 -11.18 11.17
C GLU A 17 -11.03 -12.40 11.66
N GLY A 18 -10.42 -13.23 12.51
CA GLY A 18 -11.05 -14.43 13.06
C GLY A 18 -11.18 -15.60 12.08
N ALA A 19 -10.66 -15.48 10.85
CA ALA A 19 -10.64 -16.59 9.90
C ALA A 19 -9.78 -17.74 10.38
N THR A 20 -10.21 -18.98 10.08
CA THR A 20 -9.47 -20.22 10.34
C THR A 20 -9.14 -20.93 9.01
N PRO A 21 -8.16 -20.39 8.25
CA PRO A 21 -7.77 -20.98 6.97
C PRO A 21 -7.17 -22.39 7.16
N ALA A 22 -7.23 -23.20 6.08
CA ALA A 22 -6.59 -24.50 6.08
C ALA A 22 -5.05 -24.36 6.22
N PRO A 23 -4.37 -25.32 6.89
CA PRO A 23 -2.90 -25.23 7.08
C PRO A 23 -2.12 -25.06 5.79
N GLU A 24 -2.54 -25.69 4.71
CA GLU A 24 -1.91 -25.55 3.38
C GLU A 24 -2.08 -24.15 2.77
N ASP A 25 -3.19 -23.46 3.07
CA ASP A 25 -3.39 -22.08 2.63
C ASP A 25 -2.51 -21.11 3.42
N VAL A 26 -2.35 -21.36 4.72
CA VAL A 26 -1.44 -20.59 5.58
C VAL A 26 0.00 -20.76 5.12
N GLN A 27 0.43 -21.99 4.80
CA GLN A 27 1.79 -22.25 4.33
C GLN A 27 2.05 -21.55 2.99
N ARG A 28 1.11 -21.65 2.03
CA ARG A 28 1.23 -20.94 0.74
C ARG A 28 1.32 -19.43 0.92
N LEU A 29 0.53 -18.88 1.83
CA LEU A 29 0.57 -17.44 2.11
C LEU A 29 1.88 -17.03 2.78
N HIS A 30 2.42 -17.87 3.66
CA HIS A 30 3.71 -17.63 4.30
C HIS A 30 4.85 -17.63 3.28
N ASP A 31 4.88 -18.61 2.37
CA ASP A 31 5.87 -18.69 1.29
C ASP A 31 5.78 -17.45 0.36
N GLU A 32 4.56 -16.95 0.08
CA GLU A 32 4.34 -15.71 -0.65
C GLU A 32 4.87 -14.50 0.13
N TRP A 33 4.55 -14.40 1.43
CA TRP A 33 5.00 -13.30 2.28
C TRP A 33 6.53 -13.21 2.35
N GLU A 34 7.22 -14.35 2.40
CA GLU A 34 8.69 -14.39 2.38
C GLU A 34 9.28 -13.84 1.07
N GLN A 35 8.55 -13.94 -0.04
CA GLN A 35 8.95 -13.45 -1.36
C GLN A 35 8.61 -11.97 -1.59
N ILE A 36 7.87 -11.32 -0.69
CA ILE A 36 7.51 -9.90 -0.83
C ILE A 36 8.77 -9.05 -0.87
N ARG A 37 8.90 -8.29 -1.95
CA ARG A 37 10.03 -7.38 -2.16
C ARG A 37 9.72 -6.01 -1.59
N VAL A 38 10.63 -5.50 -0.75
CA VAL A 38 10.55 -4.14 -0.23
C VAL A 38 10.70 -3.13 -1.38
N PRO A 39 9.90 -2.05 -1.42
CA PRO A 39 9.96 -1.03 -2.45
C PRO A 39 11.34 -0.39 -2.58
N THR A 40 11.81 -0.24 -3.81
CA THR A 40 13.12 0.34 -4.13
C THR A 40 13.04 1.35 -5.26
N ARG A 41 13.96 2.32 -5.29
CA ARG A 41 14.13 3.22 -6.43
C ARG A 41 14.87 2.51 -7.56
N ALA A 42 14.44 2.72 -8.80
CA ALA A 42 15.07 2.10 -9.95
C ALA A 42 16.45 2.70 -10.27
N THR A 43 16.63 4.03 -10.05
CA THR A 43 17.88 4.75 -10.31
C THR A 43 18.13 5.77 -9.21
N ALA A 44 19.34 6.31 -9.12
CA ALA A 44 19.69 7.36 -8.16
C ALA A 44 18.82 8.62 -8.31
N GLY A 45 18.39 8.95 -9.52
CA GLY A 45 17.53 10.10 -9.81
C GLY A 45 16.02 9.82 -9.76
N SER A 46 15.59 8.58 -9.49
CA SER A 46 14.16 8.27 -9.36
C SER A 46 13.59 8.86 -8.08
N ALA A 47 12.49 9.59 -8.17
CA ALA A 47 11.73 10.04 -7.00
C ALA A 47 10.87 8.91 -6.40
N GLY A 48 10.34 8.03 -7.25
CA GLY A 48 9.42 6.97 -6.86
C GLY A 48 10.13 5.67 -6.44
N TYR A 49 9.57 5.06 -5.42
CA TYR A 49 9.90 3.70 -4.98
C TYR A 49 8.91 2.73 -5.62
N ASP A 50 9.41 1.79 -6.41
CA ASP A 50 8.58 0.80 -7.08
C ASP A 50 8.03 -0.24 -6.09
N PHE A 51 6.72 -0.43 -6.07
CA PHE A 51 6.03 -1.50 -5.37
C PHE A 51 5.83 -2.69 -6.27
N TYR A 52 6.01 -3.87 -5.72
CA TYR A 52 5.95 -5.14 -6.43
C TYR A 52 4.70 -5.91 -6.02
N LEU A 53 4.04 -6.51 -7.00
CA LEU A 53 2.82 -7.30 -6.77
C LEU A 53 3.17 -8.54 -5.93
N PRO A 54 2.47 -8.79 -4.81
CA PRO A 54 2.80 -9.94 -3.95
C PRO A 54 2.51 -11.29 -4.61
N ARG A 55 1.48 -11.36 -5.43
CA ARG A 55 1.06 -12.55 -6.17
C ARG A 55 0.65 -12.22 -7.60
N THR A 56 0.58 -13.24 -8.46
CA THR A 56 0.03 -13.10 -9.82
C THR A 56 -1.45 -12.73 -9.74
N MET A 57 -1.86 -11.69 -10.48
CA MET A 57 -3.23 -11.19 -10.50
C MET A 57 -3.68 -10.82 -11.90
N ASP A 58 -4.96 -11.07 -12.17
CA ASP A 58 -5.65 -10.64 -13.37
C ASP A 58 -6.58 -9.48 -13.04
N PHE A 59 -6.44 -8.39 -13.78
CA PHE A 59 -7.27 -7.21 -13.67
C PHE A 59 -8.18 -7.11 -14.89
N TYR A 60 -9.47 -6.91 -14.65
CA TYR A 60 -10.49 -6.81 -15.68
C TYR A 60 -11.19 -5.46 -15.63
N PRO A 61 -11.61 -4.91 -16.79
CA PRO A 61 -12.45 -3.72 -16.83
C PRO A 61 -13.71 -3.88 -15.98
N LEU A 62 -14.17 -2.78 -15.39
CA LEU A 62 -15.36 -2.72 -14.54
C LEU A 62 -15.27 -3.53 -13.23
N LYS A 63 -14.11 -4.12 -12.92
CA LYS A 63 -13.87 -4.83 -11.66
C LYS A 63 -12.85 -4.06 -10.82
N ASN A 64 -13.27 -3.62 -9.66
CA ASN A 64 -12.36 -3.09 -8.65
C ASN A 64 -11.71 -4.24 -7.90
N GLN A 65 -10.42 -4.12 -7.66
CA GLN A 65 -9.69 -5.10 -6.86
C GLN A 65 -9.05 -4.42 -5.64
N PHE A 66 -9.18 -5.07 -4.49
CA PHE A 66 -8.51 -4.68 -3.25
C PHE A 66 -7.61 -5.81 -2.82
N PHE A 67 -6.38 -5.49 -2.49
CA PHE A 67 -5.42 -6.48 -2.03
C PHE A 67 -4.37 -5.86 -1.10
N PRO A 68 -3.86 -6.62 -0.15
CA PRO A 68 -2.76 -6.22 0.71
C PRO A 68 -1.45 -6.24 -0.06
N THR A 69 -0.57 -5.27 0.21
CA THR A 69 0.75 -5.22 -0.42
C THR A 69 1.82 -5.96 0.37
N GLY A 70 1.56 -6.23 1.65
CA GLY A 70 2.51 -6.76 2.60
C GLY A 70 3.57 -5.74 3.05
N ILE A 71 3.40 -4.47 2.69
CA ILE A 71 4.37 -3.39 2.93
C ILE A 71 3.79 -2.32 3.84
N ARG A 72 4.63 -1.78 4.70
CA ARG A 72 4.40 -0.57 5.49
C ARG A 72 5.50 0.46 5.21
N CYS A 73 5.25 1.73 5.53
CA CYS A 73 6.22 2.81 5.40
C CYS A 73 6.40 3.52 6.73
N VAL A 74 7.57 3.38 7.34
CA VAL A 74 7.96 4.07 8.58
C VAL A 74 8.71 5.34 8.20
N MET A 75 8.18 6.49 8.62
CA MET A 75 8.71 7.82 8.27
C MET A 75 9.18 8.62 9.50
N ASP A 76 9.36 7.97 10.66
CA ASP A 76 9.66 8.63 11.92
C ASP A 76 10.98 9.42 11.87
N ASP A 77 11.99 8.89 11.19
CA ASP A 77 13.30 9.52 11.02
C ASP A 77 13.31 10.67 9.99
N CYS A 78 12.17 10.95 9.33
CA CYS A 78 12.11 12.09 8.41
C CYS A 78 12.09 13.40 9.22
N PRO A 79 13.08 14.29 9.02
CA PRO A 79 13.20 15.50 9.83
C PRO A 79 12.19 16.59 9.48
N VAL A 80 11.39 16.37 8.45
CA VAL A 80 10.38 17.31 7.91
C VAL A 80 9.02 16.64 7.80
N ASN A 81 7.98 17.45 7.62
CA ASN A 81 6.64 16.94 7.41
C ASN A 81 6.55 16.30 6.02
N VAL A 82 6.34 14.99 5.99
CA VAL A 82 6.19 14.20 4.77
C VAL A 82 5.00 13.27 4.87
N PHE A 83 4.45 12.95 3.72
CA PHE A 83 3.56 11.80 3.51
C PHE A 83 4.03 10.99 2.31
N LEU A 84 3.60 9.75 2.21
CA LEU A 84 3.87 8.92 1.04
C LEU A 84 2.68 9.00 0.09
N ALA A 85 2.90 9.57 -1.10
CA ALA A 85 1.94 9.56 -2.20
C ALA A 85 2.08 8.26 -2.99
N LEU A 86 0.99 7.50 -3.13
CA LEU A 86 0.93 6.29 -3.94
C LEU A 86 0.24 6.57 -5.26
N VAL A 87 0.88 6.21 -6.36
CA VAL A 87 0.37 6.38 -7.72
C VAL A 87 0.62 5.12 -8.55
N PRO A 88 -0.19 4.83 -9.59
CA PRO A 88 0.05 3.68 -10.44
C PRO A 88 1.37 3.86 -11.20
N LYS A 89 2.00 2.76 -11.60
CA LYS A 89 3.14 2.82 -12.52
C LYS A 89 2.71 3.45 -13.84
N SER A 90 3.46 4.43 -14.31
CA SER A 90 3.12 5.23 -15.51
C SER A 90 2.79 4.38 -16.74
N GLY A 91 3.58 3.32 -17.00
CA GLY A 91 3.34 2.42 -18.13
C GLY A 91 2.02 1.63 -18.03
N LEU A 92 1.58 1.29 -16.82
CA LEU A 92 0.30 0.60 -16.60
C LEU A 92 -0.87 1.61 -16.70
N GLY A 93 -0.69 2.81 -16.16
CA GLY A 93 -1.67 3.88 -16.32
C GLY A 93 -1.92 4.21 -17.79
N CYS A 94 -0.85 4.49 -18.55
CA CYS A 94 -0.97 4.89 -19.97
C CYS A 94 -1.48 3.76 -20.89
N LYS A 95 -1.06 2.51 -20.68
CA LYS A 95 -1.39 1.40 -21.59
C LYS A 95 -2.72 0.72 -21.26
N TYR A 96 -3.05 0.60 -19.97
CA TYR A 96 -4.18 -0.19 -19.51
C TYR A 96 -5.24 0.63 -18.77
N GLY A 97 -5.03 1.96 -18.63
CA GLY A 97 -5.90 2.81 -17.84
C GLY A 97 -5.88 2.42 -16.35
N MET A 98 -4.76 1.86 -15.86
CA MET A 98 -4.67 1.48 -14.45
C MET A 98 -4.69 2.72 -13.58
N ARG A 99 -5.58 2.74 -12.60
CA ARG A 99 -5.72 3.80 -11.60
C ARG A 99 -5.93 3.22 -10.22
N LEU A 100 -5.50 3.94 -9.21
CA LEU A 100 -5.91 3.65 -7.84
C LEU A 100 -7.35 4.14 -7.64
N LEU A 101 -8.14 3.43 -6.84
CA LEU A 101 -9.56 3.75 -6.63
C LEU A 101 -9.76 5.09 -5.92
N ASN A 102 -8.81 5.49 -5.10
CA ASN A 102 -8.77 6.79 -4.43
C ASN A 102 -7.97 7.85 -5.21
N THR A 103 -7.72 7.63 -6.51
CA THR A 103 -6.93 8.50 -7.39
C THR A 103 -5.45 8.52 -7.00
N MET A 104 -5.12 8.90 -5.78
CA MET A 104 -3.80 8.89 -5.17
C MET A 104 -3.93 8.37 -3.74
N GLY A 105 -3.14 7.38 -3.37
CA GLY A 105 -3.05 6.95 -1.97
C GLY A 105 -2.24 7.97 -1.17
N VAL A 106 -2.78 8.39 -0.03
CA VAL A 106 -2.08 9.24 0.93
C VAL A 106 -1.80 8.40 2.17
N VAL A 107 -0.51 8.13 2.43
CA VAL A 107 -0.06 7.43 3.63
C VAL A 107 0.62 8.45 4.52
N ASP A 108 -0.05 8.77 5.63
CA ASP A 108 0.43 9.74 6.60
C ASP A 108 1.57 9.18 7.45
N LYS A 109 2.37 10.06 8.06
CA LYS A 109 3.53 9.68 8.84
C LYS A 109 3.18 8.79 10.04
N ASP A 110 2.05 9.03 10.67
CA ASP A 110 1.56 8.30 11.85
C ASP A 110 0.88 6.96 11.51
N TYR A 111 0.61 6.70 10.22
CA TYR A 111 -0.07 5.47 9.80
C TYR A 111 0.70 4.19 10.16
N ALA A 112 2.03 4.26 10.21
CA ALA A 112 2.87 3.13 10.59
C ALA A 112 2.59 2.59 12.01
N HIS A 113 1.94 3.39 12.87
CA HIS A 113 1.62 3.04 14.26
C HIS A 113 0.15 2.65 14.48
N SER A 114 -0.64 2.53 13.39
CA SER A 114 -2.04 2.09 13.47
C SER A 114 -2.16 0.58 13.76
N GLY A 115 -3.33 0.15 14.22
CA GLY A 115 -3.60 -1.23 14.64
C GLY A 115 -3.37 -2.31 13.57
N ASN A 116 -3.24 -1.93 12.29
CA ASN A 116 -2.85 -2.79 11.19
C ASN A 116 -1.36 -2.64 10.81
N GLU A 117 -0.50 -2.20 11.73
CA GLU A 117 0.93 -1.96 11.52
C GLU A 117 1.26 -0.93 10.42
N GLY A 118 0.28 -0.14 9.96
CA GLY A 118 0.43 0.73 8.80
C GLY A 118 0.48 -0.01 7.46
N HIS A 119 -0.14 -1.18 7.40
CA HIS A 119 -0.20 -2.03 6.21
C HIS A 119 -0.85 -1.30 5.04
N ILE A 120 -0.09 -1.10 3.98
CA ILE A 120 -0.55 -0.44 2.77
C ILE A 120 -1.42 -1.40 1.97
N MET A 121 -2.71 -1.07 1.87
CA MET A 121 -3.67 -1.78 1.03
C MET A 121 -3.77 -1.08 -0.32
N CYS A 122 -3.93 -1.84 -1.40
CA CYS A 122 -4.12 -1.29 -2.74
C CYS A 122 -5.53 -1.57 -3.24
N GLY A 123 -6.25 -0.51 -3.61
CA GLY A 123 -7.45 -0.58 -4.41
C GLY A 123 -7.16 -0.11 -5.83
N ALA A 124 -7.35 -0.97 -6.84
CA ALA A 124 -7.03 -0.66 -8.23
C ALA A 124 -8.15 -1.04 -9.20
N ALA A 125 -8.23 -0.31 -10.30
CA ALA A 125 -9.08 -0.61 -11.45
C ALA A 125 -8.31 -0.38 -12.75
N VAL A 126 -8.77 -1.02 -13.84
CA VAL A 126 -8.20 -0.90 -15.18
C VAL A 126 -9.30 -0.67 -16.22
N GLU A 127 -8.93 -0.11 -17.37
CA GLU A 127 -9.83 0.05 -18.53
C GLU A 127 -9.67 -1.08 -19.55
N ARG A 128 -8.54 -1.80 -19.52
CA ARG A 128 -8.22 -2.94 -20.38
C ARG A 128 -7.72 -4.10 -19.52
N GLU A 129 -7.96 -5.31 -19.98
CA GLU A 129 -7.46 -6.51 -19.31
C GLU A 129 -5.95 -6.43 -19.13
N LEU A 130 -5.49 -6.78 -17.94
CA LEU A 130 -4.10 -6.72 -17.54
C LEU A 130 -3.77 -7.93 -16.67
N HIS A 131 -2.78 -8.70 -17.12
CA HIS A 131 -2.19 -9.78 -16.35
C HIS A 131 -0.84 -9.33 -15.81
N LEU A 132 -0.67 -9.40 -14.49
CA LEU A 132 0.60 -9.12 -13.82
C LEU A 132 1.05 -10.31 -12.99
N LYS A 133 2.31 -10.68 -13.13
CA LYS A 133 2.91 -11.75 -12.33
C LYS A 133 3.38 -11.23 -10.98
N ALA A 134 3.48 -12.14 -10.00
CA ALA A 134 4.16 -11.86 -8.74
C ALA A 134 5.54 -11.21 -8.99
N GLY A 135 5.89 -10.21 -8.22
CA GLY A 135 7.14 -9.47 -8.34
C GLY A 135 7.19 -8.43 -9.47
N GLU A 136 6.14 -8.26 -10.28
CA GLU A 136 6.07 -7.17 -11.24
C GLU A 136 5.70 -5.85 -10.57
N LYS A 137 6.25 -4.76 -11.09
CA LYS A 137 6.02 -3.40 -10.58
C LYS A 137 4.64 -2.92 -10.99
N PHE A 138 3.80 -2.49 -10.05
CA PHE A 138 2.43 -2.04 -10.33
C PHE A 138 2.11 -0.62 -9.89
N MET A 139 2.71 -0.13 -8.82
CA MET A 139 2.57 1.25 -8.36
C MET A 139 3.90 1.81 -7.87
N GLN A 140 3.93 3.10 -7.56
CA GLN A 140 5.07 3.82 -7.01
C GLN A 140 4.65 4.59 -5.77
N GLY A 141 5.55 4.64 -4.79
CA GLY A 141 5.46 5.53 -3.64
C GLY A 141 6.44 6.69 -3.78
N ILE A 142 5.98 7.92 -3.62
CA ILE A 142 6.80 9.14 -3.70
C ILE A 142 6.65 9.90 -2.40
N LEU A 143 7.76 10.15 -1.70
CA LEU A 143 7.73 11.01 -0.51
C LEU A 143 7.48 12.46 -0.93
N GLN A 144 6.46 13.07 -0.33
CA GLN A 144 6.03 14.44 -0.61
C GLN A 144 6.11 15.27 0.67
N LEU A 145 6.61 16.50 0.54
CA LEU A 145 6.53 17.49 1.62
C LEU A 145 5.12 18.04 1.73
N PHE A 146 4.66 18.34 2.94
CA PHE A 146 3.44 19.11 3.15
C PHE A 146 3.64 20.22 4.17
N ILE A 147 2.79 21.23 4.10
CA ILE A 147 2.79 22.40 4.97
C ILE A 147 1.46 22.43 5.71
N THR A 148 1.49 22.82 6.97
CA THR A 148 0.29 23.09 7.78
C THR A 148 0.17 24.59 8.04
N PHE A 149 -1.01 25.07 8.40
CA PHE A 149 -1.18 26.45 8.82
C PHE A 149 -0.49 26.70 10.16
N ALA A 150 0.16 27.87 10.29
CA ALA A 150 0.98 28.20 11.45
C ALA A 150 0.16 28.29 12.77
N ASP A 151 -1.11 28.67 12.65
CA ASP A 151 -2.05 28.94 13.73
C ASP A 151 -3.18 27.89 13.84
N GLU A 152 -2.99 26.71 13.20
CA GLU A 152 -3.96 25.62 13.34
C GLU A 152 -4.00 25.06 14.77
N VAL A 153 -5.19 24.66 15.19
CA VAL A 153 -5.35 23.86 16.41
C VAL A 153 -4.79 22.47 16.12
N LYS A 154 -3.67 22.11 16.74
CA LYS A 154 -3.03 20.81 16.52
C LYS A 154 -3.98 19.68 16.94
N PRO A 155 -4.27 18.73 16.03
CA PRO A 155 -5.05 17.54 16.38
C PRO A 155 -4.36 16.74 17.50
N THR A 156 -5.16 16.28 18.47
CA THR A 156 -4.68 15.43 19.57
C THR A 156 -5.08 13.96 19.39
N ALA A 157 -5.89 13.67 18.37
CA ALA A 157 -6.33 12.33 18.07
C ALA A 157 -5.16 11.45 17.60
N ILE A 158 -5.11 10.22 18.10
CA ILE A 158 -4.19 9.18 17.64
C ILE A 158 -4.89 8.39 16.55
N ARG A 159 -4.21 8.14 15.44
CA ARG A 159 -4.74 7.33 14.34
C ARG A 159 -4.86 5.86 14.78
N ASP A 160 -6.03 5.26 14.54
CA ASP A 160 -6.33 3.87 14.85
C ASP A 160 -6.79 3.08 13.61
N GLY A 161 -6.21 3.34 12.45
CA GLY A 161 -6.49 2.57 11.23
C GLY A 161 -6.42 3.38 9.94
N GLY A 162 -6.81 2.75 8.82
CA GLY A 162 -6.85 3.33 7.47
C GLY A 162 -8.23 3.22 6.82
N PHE A 163 -8.35 3.68 5.56
CA PHE A 163 -9.56 3.58 4.72
C PHE A 163 -10.89 4.04 5.37
N GLY A 164 -10.86 5.18 6.07
CA GLY A 164 -12.07 5.79 6.63
C GLY A 164 -12.30 5.48 8.12
N SER A 165 -11.30 4.94 8.83
CA SER A 165 -11.35 4.74 10.29
C SER A 165 -11.45 6.05 11.08
N THR A 166 -11.14 7.20 10.47
CA THR A 166 -11.28 8.54 11.07
C THR A 166 -12.75 9.03 11.14
N GLY A 167 -13.70 8.14 10.88
CA GLY A 167 -15.12 8.38 11.12
C GLY A 167 -15.86 9.03 9.94
N ARG A 168 -17.09 8.59 9.74
CA ARG A 168 -18.12 9.43 9.11
C ARG A 168 -18.74 10.25 10.24
N SER A 169 -18.31 11.49 10.39
CA SER A 169 -19.04 12.47 11.21
C SER A 169 -20.33 12.86 10.51
#